data_1635c8015bd8a2d4247ced8c7999b024
#
_entry.id   1635c8015bd8a2d4247ced8c7999b024
#
_cell.length_a   1.000
_cell.length_b   1.000
_cell.length_c   1.000
_cell.angle_alpha   90.00
_cell.angle_beta   90.00
_cell.angle_gamma   90.00
#
_symmetry.space_group_name_H-M   'P 1'
#
loop_
_entity.id
_entity.type
_entity.pdbx_description
1 polymer ?
#
loop_
_entity_poly.entity_id
_entity_poly.type
_entity_poly.pdbx_seq_one_letter_code
_entity_poly.pdbx_strand_id
1 'polypeptide(L)'
;MEPIYSCRNRLFAMELLTRFNDQGLYSEKYIQQMSSSEKQALLVDQLESITTKQCYFIDNDILLSVNVDFAMAMFLSRDSYIRNLLDNLPFIRLEISENFPNLSDGLRNPLLAKLYERYLLWLDDFGSGNANIYALSQSTFSYVKVDKHFYWEMIRNGKEYTLPVLISNIKKYCQGVIIEGVQNNAEYFLLKNCDIDGMQGHIYPSYRLDNLPILKK
;
A
#
# COMPACT_ATOMS: atom_id res chain seq x y z
N MET A 1 6.10 6.29 8.76
CA MET A 1 5.94 5.02 8.04
C MET A 1 5.13 4.08 8.90
N GLU A 2 4.19 3.39 8.32
CA GLU A 2 3.38 2.39 9.01
C GLU A 2 3.86 0.98 8.66
N PRO A 3 4.19 0.16 9.66
CA PRO A 3 4.72 -1.18 9.41
C PRO A 3 3.61 -2.16 9.06
N ILE A 4 3.96 -3.13 8.21
CA ILE A 4 3.12 -4.26 7.83
C ILE A 4 3.79 -5.54 8.29
N TYR A 5 3.14 -6.23 9.23
CA TYR A 5 3.64 -7.47 9.82
C TYR A 5 2.90 -8.68 9.27
N SER A 6 3.65 -9.74 9.02
CA SER A 6 3.07 -11.04 8.68
C SER A 6 2.34 -11.67 9.88
N CYS A 7 1.53 -12.71 9.64
CA CYS A 7 0.90 -13.50 10.69
C CYS A 7 1.91 -14.18 11.65
N ARG A 8 3.19 -14.24 11.26
CA ARG A 8 4.30 -14.74 12.12
C ARG A 8 4.99 -13.61 12.88
N ASN A 9 4.39 -12.43 12.93
CA ASN A 9 4.93 -11.23 13.56
C ASN A 9 6.32 -10.82 13.03
N ARG A 10 6.57 -11.06 11.75
CA ARG A 10 7.77 -10.57 11.05
C ARG A 10 7.39 -9.32 10.26
N LEU A 11 8.14 -8.24 10.47
CA LEU A 11 8.06 -7.06 9.62
C LEU A 11 8.50 -7.44 8.21
N PHE A 12 7.64 -7.30 7.20
CA PHE A 12 8.00 -7.61 5.82
C PHE A 12 7.81 -6.42 4.88
N ALA A 13 7.02 -5.43 5.28
CA ALA A 13 6.83 -4.21 4.51
C ALA A 13 6.55 -3.01 5.41
N MET A 14 6.67 -1.83 4.85
CA MET A 14 6.23 -0.56 5.45
C MET A 14 5.50 0.25 4.39
N GLU A 15 4.51 1.03 4.79
CA GLU A 15 3.89 2.04 3.96
C GLU A 15 4.49 3.41 4.25
N LEU A 16 4.87 4.14 3.20
CA LEU A 16 5.34 5.50 3.32
C LEU A 16 4.16 6.47 3.41
N LEU A 17 3.96 7.04 4.59
CA LEU A 17 2.95 8.07 4.80
C LEU A 17 3.63 9.42 5.08
N THR A 18 3.31 10.42 4.26
CA THR A 18 3.77 11.79 4.50
C THR A 18 2.97 12.42 5.62
N ARG A 19 3.67 13.07 6.54
CA ARG A 19 3.07 13.85 7.63
C ARG A 19 3.58 15.28 7.54
N PHE A 20 2.67 16.24 7.45
CA PHE A 20 3.00 17.67 7.45
C PHE A 20 3.03 18.17 8.90
N ASN A 21 4.14 18.81 9.28
CA ASN A 21 4.55 19.02 10.67
C ASN A 21 3.65 19.90 11.53
N ASP A 22 2.69 20.66 11.04
CA ASP A 22 2.19 21.75 11.88
C ASP A 22 0.75 21.71 12.38
N GLN A 23 -0.09 20.77 12.04
CA GLN A 23 -1.48 20.87 12.53
C GLN A 23 -2.28 19.58 12.74
N GLY A 24 -1.72 18.40 12.72
CA GLY A 24 -2.51 17.17 12.94
C GLY A 24 -3.64 16.98 11.90
N LEU A 25 -3.64 17.78 10.86
CA LEU A 25 -4.57 17.73 9.76
C LEU A 25 -4.27 16.50 8.89
N TYR A 26 -5.30 15.80 8.56
CA TYR A 26 -5.32 14.63 7.71
C TYR A 26 -4.45 14.85 6.47
N SER A 27 -3.22 14.32 6.50
CA SER A 27 -2.23 14.46 5.43
C SER A 27 -2.79 14.08 4.06
N GLU A 28 -3.65 13.07 4.03
CA GLU A 28 -4.35 12.61 2.83
C GLU A 28 -5.21 13.71 2.19
N LYS A 29 -6.07 14.39 2.96
CA LYS A 29 -6.89 15.51 2.44
C LYS A 29 -6.05 16.65 1.90
N TYR A 30 -4.92 16.93 2.53
CA TYR A 30 -3.99 17.96 2.06
C TYR A 30 -3.35 17.56 0.74
N ILE A 31 -2.88 16.31 0.61
CA ILE A 31 -2.30 15.79 -0.63
C ILE A 31 -3.34 15.79 -1.76
N GLN A 32 -4.59 15.45 -1.48
CA GLN A 32 -5.67 15.49 -2.48
C GLN A 32 -5.87 16.90 -3.06
N GLN A 33 -5.66 17.96 -2.27
CA GLN A 33 -5.81 19.36 -2.66
C GLN A 33 -4.57 19.94 -3.38
N MET A 34 -3.43 19.25 -3.34
CA MET A 34 -2.20 19.69 -4.01
C MET A 34 -2.40 19.75 -5.52
N SER A 35 -1.77 20.76 -6.14
CA SER A 35 -1.62 20.83 -7.60
C SER A 35 -0.77 19.67 -8.11
N SER A 36 -0.86 19.38 -9.42
CA SER A 36 -0.04 18.34 -10.03
C SER A 36 1.47 18.59 -9.85
N SER A 37 1.92 19.83 -9.86
CA SER A 37 3.33 20.18 -9.65
C SER A 37 3.79 19.93 -8.21
N GLU A 38 2.94 20.21 -7.22
CA GLU A 38 3.23 19.92 -5.81
C GLU A 38 3.28 18.40 -5.54
N LYS A 39 2.37 17.63 -6.14
CA LYS A 39 2.40 16.17 -6.06
C LYS A 39 3.64 15.57 -6.72
N GLN A 40 4.10 16.15 -7.83
CA GLN A 40 5.36 15.76 -8.46
C GLN A 40 6.55 16.02 -7.54
N ALA A 41 6.64 17.24 -6.98
CA ALA A 41 7.69 17.57 -6.04
C ALA A 41 7.67 16.66 -4.81
N LEU A 42 6.49 16.39 -4.25
CA LEU A 42 6.33 15.46 -3.13
C LEU A 42 6.85 14.07 -3.46
N LEU A 43 6.51 13.53 -4.63
CA LEU A 43 6.98 12.20 -5.04
C LEU A 43 8.51 12.16 -5.22
N VAL A 44 9.11 13.22 -5.78
CA VAL A 44 10.57 13.34 -5.88
C VAL A 44 11.20 13.33 -4.49
N ASP A 45 10.75 14.20 -3.58
CA ASP A 45 11.27 14.30 -2.22
C ASP A 45 11.16 12.98 -1.45
N GLN A 46 10.05 12.27 -1.62
CA GLN A 46 9.85 10.95 -1.05
C GLN A 46 10.90 9.95 -1.55
N LEU A 47 11.08 9.83 -2.86
CA LEU A 47 12.00 8.87 -3.47
C LEU A 47 13.47 9.21 -3.16
N GLU A 48 13.85 10.48 -3.17
CA GLU A 48 15.19 10.92 -2.79
C GLU A 48 15.48 10.62 -1.30
N SER A 49 14.51 10.88 -0.43
CA SER A 49 14.61 10.56 0.99
C SER A 49 14.76 9.05 1.23
N ILE A 50 13.99 8.22 0.51
CA ILE A 50 14.08 6.76 0.57
C ILE A 50 15.44 6.27 0.11
N THR A 51 16.01 6.87 -0.94
CA THR A 51 17.33 6.51 -1.46
C THR A 51 18.40 6.59 -0.39
N THR A 52 18.32 7.53 0.54
CA THR A 52 19.27 7.66 1.66
C THR A 52 19.22 6.48 2.64
N LYS A 53 18.15 5.69 2.62
CA LYS A 53 17.89 4.55 3.52
C LYS A 53 17.80 3.21 2.78
N GLN A 54 18.14 3.15 1.51
CA GLN A 54 17.97 1.95 0.69
C GLN A 54 18.63 0.70 1.27
N CYS A 55 19.84 0.84 1.84
CA CYS A 55 20.54 -0.28 2.47
C CYS A 55 19.70 -0.94 3.58
N TYR A 56 18.97 -0.14 4.39
CA TYR A 56 18.11 -0.70 5.43
C TYR A 56 17.05 -1.65 4.85
N PHE A 57 16.37 -1.25 3.79
CA PHE A 57 15.31 -2.06 3.16
C PHE A 57 15.88 -3.30 2.48
N ILE A 58 16.99 -3.15 1.76
CA ILE A 58 17.66 -4.24 1.04
C ILE A 58 18.24 -5.27 2.02
N ASP A 59 19.00 -4.82 3.02
CA ASP A 59 19.70 -5.71 3.97
C ASP A 59 18.74 -6.49 4.87
N ASN A 60 17.54 -6.00 5.07
CA ASN A 60 16.52 -6.62 5.92
C ASN A 60 15.38 -7.28 5.13
N ASP A 61 15.42 -7.26 3.79
CA ASP A 61 14.38 -7.81 2.91
C ASP A 61 12.98 -7.24 3.23
N ILE A 62 12.91 -5.90 3.36
CA ILE A 62 11.68 -5.17 3.67
C ILE A 62 11.21 -4.43 2.43
N LEU A 63 9.96 -4.64 2.06
CA LEU A 63 9.30 -3.87 1.00
C LEU A 63 8.87 -2.50 1.53
N LEU A 64 8.79 -1.53 0.63
CA LEU A 64 8.25 -0.20 0.94
C LEU A 64 7.19 0.18 -0.08
N SER A 65 5.98 0.40 0.38
CA SER A 65 4.92 0.89 -0.50
C SER A 65 4.82 2.41 -0.49
N VAL A 66 4.52 2.97 -1.65
CA VAL A 66 4.40 4.40 -1.88
C VAL A 66 3.08 4.65 -2.62
N ASN A 67 2.26 5.51 -2.06
CA ASN A 67 0.97 5.90 -2.64
C ASN A 67 1.17 6.72 -3.92
N VAL A 68 0.49 6.33 -5.01
CA VAL A 68 0.57 6.97 -6.32
C VAL A 68 -0.84 7.27 -6.84
N ASP A 69 -1.19 8.54 -6.87
CA ASP A 69 -2.43 8.98 -7.49
C ASP A 69 -2.28 9.14 -9.03
N PHE A 70 -3.37 9.54 -9.68
CA PHE A 70 -3.39 9.69 -11.14
C PHE A 70 -2.36 10.72 -11.64
N ALA A 71 -2.17 11.84 -10.94
CA ALA A 71 -1.22 12.88 -11.34
C ALA A 71 0.22 12.40 -11.22
N MET A 72 0.55 11.71 -10.12
CA MET A 72 1.84 11.07 -9.90
C MET A 72 2.11 9.96 -10.93
N ALA A 73 1.11 9.12 -11.23
CA ALA A 73 1.20 8.08 -12.25
C ALA A 73 1.50 8.65 -13.65
N MET A 74 0.82 9.73 -14.02
CA MET A 74 1.09 10.46 -15.27
C MET A 74 2.52 10.99 -15.34
N PHE A 75 3.04 11.49 -14.22
CA PHE A 75 4.41 11.95 -14.12
C PHE A 75 5.41 10.80 -14.24
N LEU A 76 5.22 9.72 -13.47
CA LEU A 76 6.01 8.49 -13.57
C LEU A 76 6.08 7.93 -15.00
N SER A 77 5.00 8.03 -15.76
CA SER A 77 4.95 7.52 -17.13
C SER A 77 5.78 8.33 -18.13
N ARG A 78 6.19 9.56 -17.79
CA ARG A 78 6.82 10.52 -18.71
C ARG A 78 8.22 10.96 -18.29
N ASP A 79 8.45 11.08 -16.98
CA ASP A 79 9.70 11.63 -16.44
C ASP A 79 10.77 10.56 -16.30
N SER A 80 11.93 10.79 -16.93
CA SER A 80 13.05 9.83 -16.91
C SER A 80 13.80 9.85 -15.58
N TYR A 81 13.87 10.99 -14.89
CA TYR A 81 14.59 11.11 -13.63
C TYR A 81 13.93 10.25 -12.54
N ILE A 82 12.61 10.39 -12.37
CA ILE A 82 11.87 9.60 -11.39
C ILE A 82 11.91 8.11 -11.72
N ARG A 83 11.80 7.75 -13.00
CA ARG A 83 11.93 6.36 -13.41
C ARG A 83 13.29 5.79 -13.01
N ASN A 84 14.36 6.53 -13.24
CA ASN A 84 15.71 6.12 -12.85
C ASN A 84 15.85 5.98 -11.32
N LEU A 85 15.24 6.86 -10.54
CA LEU A 85 15.21 6.70 -9.08
C LEU A 85 14.54 5.39 -8.68
N LEU A 86 13.33 5.12 -9.19
CA LEU A 86 12.58 3.91 -8.87
C LEU A 86 13.28 2.62 -9.34
N ASP A 87 13.91 2.65 -10.53
CA ASP A 87 14.63 1.49 -11.06
C ASP A 87 15.81 1.06 -10.15
N ASN A 88 16.34 2.00 -9.35
CA ASN A 88 17.38 1.73 -8.36
C ASN A 88 16.84 1.34 -6.96
N LEU A 89 15.52 1.28 -6.78
CA LEU A 89 14.85 0.98 -5.51
C LEU A 89 13.95 -0.26 -5.65
N PRO A 90 14.53 -1.46 -5.83
CA PRO A 90 13.78 -2.69 -6.19
C PRO A 90 12.80 -3.15 -5.11
N PHE A 91 12.93 -2.66 -3.89
CA PHE A 91 12.04 -2.94 -2.78
C PHE A 91 10.77 -2.08 -2.79
N ILE A 92 10.66 -1.05 -3.66
CA ILE A 92 9.47 -0.21 -3.73
C ILE A 92 8.32 -0.95 -4.43
N ARG A 93 7.13 -0.70 -3.91
CA ARG A 93 5.84 -1.09 -4.48
C ARG A 93 4.98 0.16 -4.63
N LEU A 94 4.29 0.29 -5.74
CA LEU A 94 3.40 1.43 -5.97
C LEU A 94 1.99 1.06 -5.54
N GLU A 95 1.43 1.80 -4.60
CA GLU A 95 0.05 1.66 -4.16
C GLU A 95 -0.88 2.48 -5.03
N ILE A 96 -1.87 1.82 -5.62
CA ILE A 96 -2.91 2.39 -6.46
C ILE A 96 -4.22 2.24 -5.72
N SER A 97 -4.85 3.36 -5.36
CA SER A 97 -6.14 3.34 -4.67
C SER A 97 -7.27 2.85 -5.57
N GLU A 98 -8.30 2.28 -4.95
CA GLU A 98 -9.58 1.92 -5.56
C GLU A 98 -10.22 3.07 -6.37
N ASN A 99 -9.91 4.31 -5.99
CA ASN A 99 -10.41 5.53 -6.64
C ASN A 99 -9.60 5.94 -7.90
N PHE A 100 -8.62 5.15 -8.31
CA PHE A 100 -7.84 5.46 -9.50
C PHE A 100 -8.73 5.47 -10.76
N PRO A 101 -8.67 6.53 -11.60
CA PRO A 101 -9.54 6.66 -12.75
C PRO A 101 -9.47 5.45 -13.69
N ASN A 102 -10.65 4.91 -14.03
CA ASN A 102 -10.81 3.76 -14.91
C ASN A 102 -10.04 2.50 -14.43
N LEU A 103 -9.91 2.31 -13.13
CA LEU A 103 -9.26 1.14 -12.54
C LEU A 103 -9.90 -0.17 -13.02
N SER A 104 -11.23 -0.19 -13.18
CA SER A 104 -12.00 -1.33 -13.67
C SER A 104 -11.62 -1.77 -15.09
N ASP A 105 -10.99 -0.91 -15.88
CA ASP A 105 -10.50 -1.29 -17.21
C ASP A 105 -9.25 -2.16 -17.16
N GLY A 106 -8.62 -2.28 -15.99
CA GLY A 106 -7.39 -3.06 -15.78
C GLY A 106 -6.30 -2.62 -16.76
N LEU A 107 -5.64 -3.58 -17.41
CA LEU A 107 -4.55 -3.28 -18.36
C LEU A 107 -5.01 -2.64 -19.68
N ARG A 108 -6.33 -2.48 -19.92
CA ARG A 108 -6.83 -1.63 -21.01
C ARG A 108 -6.69 -0.14 -20.69
N ASN A 109 -6.54 0.23 -19.42
CA ASN A 109 -6.10 1.57 -19.01
C ASN A 109 -4.62 1.74 -19.39
N PRO A 110 -4.28 2.60 -20.37
CA PRO A 110 -2.91 2.70 -20.89
C PRO A 110 -1.90 3.21 -19.85
N LEU A 111 -2.36 3.97 -18.86
CA LEU A 111 -1.50 4.45 -17.80
C LEU A 111 -1.18 3.34 -16.80
N LEU A 112 -2.19 2.57 -16.40
CA LEU A 112 -2.00 1.42 -15.52
C LEU A 112 -1.12 0.35 -16.18
N ALA A 113 -1.32 0.09 -17.49
CA ALA A 113 -0.48 -0.83 -18.25
C ALA A 113 1.00 -0.41 -18.23
N LYS A 114 1.30 0.89 -18.46
CA LYS A 114 2.68 1.42 -18.40
C LYS A 114 3.32 1.27 -17.02
N LEU A 115 2.55 1.44 -15.95
CA LEU A 115 3.08 1.23 -14.60
C LEU A 115 3.34 -0.26 -14.36
N TYR A 116 2.41 -1.12 -14.75
CA TYR A 116 2.50 -2.57 -14.59
C TYR A 116 3.68 -3.20 -15.36
N GLU A 117 4.04 -2.66 -16.53
CA GLU A 117 5.20 -3.12 -17.32
C GLU A 117 6.53 -2.97 -16.58
N ARG A 118 6.62 -2.04 -15.61
CA ARG A 118 7.89 -1.69 -14.95
C ARG A 118 7.90 -1.96 -13.46
N TYR A 119 6.75 -1.86 -12.80
CA TYR A 119 6.66 -1.85 -11.34
C TYR A 119 5.67 -2.89 -10.83
N LEU A 120 5.92 -3.38 -9.63
CA LEU A 120 4.96 -4.21 -8.90
C LEU A 120 3.95 -3.28 -8.22
N LEU A 121 2.69 -3.47 -8.57
CA LEU A 121 1.59 -2.67 -8.08
C LEU A 121 0.88 -3.37 -6.92
N TRP A 122 0.46 -2.59 -5.94
CA TRP A 122 -0.44 -2.98 -4.86
C TRP A 122 -1.76 -2.25 -5.03
N LEU A 123 -2.87 -2.92 -4.78
CA LEU A 123 -4.19 -2.28 -4.73
C LEU A 123 -4.47 -1.86 -3.29
N ASP A 124 -4.77 -0.58 -3.10
CA ASP A 124 -5.10 0.01 -1.82
C ASP A 124 -6.61 0.28 -1.68
N ASP A 125 -7.11 0.38 -0.44
CA ASP A 125 -8.50 0.67 -0.07
C ASP A 125 -9.55 -0.32 -0.61
N PHE A 126 -9.18 -1.59 -0.88
CA PHE A 126 -10.13 -2.57 -1.41
C PHE A 126 -11.34 -2.76 -0.48
N GLY A 127 -12.54 -2.51 -1.00
CA GLY A 127 -13.80 -2.59 -0.25
C GLY A 127 -14.35 -1.23 0.16
N SER A 128 -13.66 -0.13 -0.14
CA SER A 128 -14.16 1.24 0.15
C SER A 128 -15.37 1.64 -0.72
N GLY A 129 -15.68 0.86 -1.76
CA GLY A 129 -16.92 0.96 -2.53
C GLY A 129 -16.80 1.06 -4.05
N ASN A 130 -15.59 1.24 -4.59
CA ASN A 130 -15.37 1.46 -6.02
C ASN A 130 -14.70 0.29 -6.75
N ALA A 131 -13.87 -0.54 -6.09
CA ALA A 131 -13.34 -1.74 -6.71
C ALA A 131 -14.31 -2.91 -6.59
N ASN A 132 -14.42 -3.61 -7.69
CA ASN A 132 -15.04 -4.90 -7.69
C ASN A 132 -13.98 -5.99 -7.99
N ILE A 133 -14.33 -7.24 -7.78
CA ILE A 133 -13.47 -8.39 -8.12
C ILE A 133 -13.01 -8.35 -9.59
N TYR A 134 -13.74 -7.68 -10.45
CA TYR A 134 -13.36 -7.53 -11.86
C TYR A 134 -12.05 -6.74 -12.03
N ALA A 135 -11.83 -5.69 -11.23
CA ALA A 135 -10.56 -4.94 -11.24
C ALA A 135 -9.35 -5.84 -10.89
N LEU A 136 -9.57 -6.87 -10.05
CA LEU A 136 -8.55 -7.86 -9.70
C LEU A 136 -8.37 -8.94 -10.75
N SER A 137 -9.38 -9.20 -11.59
CA SER A 137 -9.44 -10.39 -12.48
C SER A 137 -8.29 -10.47 -13.49
N GLN A 138 -7.56 -9.38 -13.74
CA GLN A 138 -6.42 -9.33 -14.63
C GLN A 138 -5.07 -9.55 -13.92
N SER A 139 -5.10 -9.88 -12.62
CA SER A 139 -3.91 -10.09 -11.79
C SER A 139 -2.86 -8.96 -11.89
N THR A 140 -3.34 -7.73 -12.02
CA THR A 140 -2.50 -6.53 -12.18
C THR A 140 -1.76 -6.18 -10.89
N PHE A 141 -2.32 -6.57 -9.75
CA PHE A 141 -1.79 -6.23 -8.43
C PHE A 141 -1.14 -7.43 -7.77
N SER A 142 0.09 -7.27 -7.27
CA SER A 142 0.78 -8.32 -6.53
C SER A 142 0.21 -8.51 -5.12
N TYR A 143 -0.20 -7.41 -4.47
CA TYR A 143 -0.88 -7.43 -3.18
C TYR A 143 -2.14 -6.58 -3.21
N VAL A 144 -3.10 -6.95 -2.35
CA VAL A 144 -4.35 -6.21 -2.13
C VAL A 144 -4.45 -5.87 -0.66
N LYS A 145 -4.61 -4.58 -0.34
CA LYS A 145 -4.86 -4.07 1.00
C LYS A 145 -6.37 -3.89 1.17
N VAL A 146 -6.92 -4.59 2.15
CA VAL A 146 -8.35 -4.51 2.48
C VAL A 146 -8.56 -3.32 3.40
N ASP A 147 -9.43 -2.39 2.98
CA ASP A 147 -9.71 -1.14 3.69
C ASP A 147 -10.17 -1.37 5.13
N LYS A 148 -9.67 -0.55 6.04
CA LYS A 148 -9.98 -0.62 7.46
C LYS A 148 -11.46 -0.43 7.78
N HIS A 149 -12.18 0.47 7.08
CA HIS A 149 -13.58 0.73 7.35
C HIS A 149 -14.43 -0.45 6.93
N PHE A 150 -14.12 -1.06 5.78
CA PHE A 150 -14.75 -2.30 5.33
C PHE A 150 -14.50 -3.44 6.33
N TYR A 151 -13.26 -3.64 6.76
CA TYR A 151 -12.89 -4.65 7.77
C TYR A 151 -13.63 -4.40 9.10
N TRP A 152 -13.60 -3.18 9.62
CA TRP A 152 -14.31 -2.83 10.87
C TRP A 152 -15.82 -2.98 10.77
N GLU A 153 -16.41 -2.71 9.60
CA GLU A 153 -17.83 -2.93 9.39
C GLU A 153 -18.18 -4.41 9.46
N MET A 154 -17.37 -5.28 8.87
CA MET A 154 -17.53 -6.73 8.98
C MET A 154 -17.51 -7.19 10.44
N ILE A 155 -16.52 -6.74 11.22
CA ILE A 155 -16.40 -7.08 12.65
C ILE A 155 -17.62 -6.58 13.43
N ARG A 156 -18.00 -5.31 13.26
CA ARG A 156 -19.14 -4.72 13.98
C ARG A 156 -20.47 -5.40 13.69
N ASN A 157 -20.63 -5.92 12.50
CA ASN A 157 -21.83 -6.61 12.06
C ASN A 157 -21.80 -8.13 12.35
N GLY A 158 -20.79 -8.65 13.05
CA GLY A 158 -20.62 -10.07 13.34
C GLY A 158 -20.45 -10.94 12.09
N LYS A 159 -19.86 -10.37 11.02
CA LYS A 159 -19.65 -11.04 9.74
C LYS A 159 -18.19 -11.49 9.52
N GLU A 160 -17.36 -11.46 10.55
CA GLU A 160 -15.95 -11.85 10.48
C GLU A 160 -15.75 -13.29 10.00
N TYR A 161 -16.74 -14.16 10.18
CA TYR A 161 -16.70 -15.53 9.67
C TYR A 161 -16.66 -15.62 8.14
N THR A 162 -16.98 -14.53 7.43
CA THR A 162 -16.90 -14.49 5.96
C THR A 162 -15.52 -14.08 5.45
N LEU A 163 -14.63 -13.56 6.31
CA LEU A 163 -13.28 -13.11 5.96
C LEU A 163 -12.45 -14.21 5.25
N PRO A 164 -12.38 -15.48 5.74
CA PRO A 164 -11.58 -16.48 5.05
C PRO A 164 -12.01 -16.74 3.62
N VAL A 165 -13.32 -16.70 3.35
CA VAL A 165 -13.87 -16.89 2.00
C VAL A 165 -13.55 -15.69 1.11
N LEU A 166 -13.69 -14.47 1.63
CA LEU A 166 -13.33 -13.25 0.92
C LEU A 166 -11.84 -13.25 0.54
N ILE A 167 -10.97 -13.50 1.50
CA ILE A 167 -9.51 -13.55 1.32
C ILE A 167 -9.14 -14.61 0.28
N SER A 168 -9.68 -15.82 0.40
CA SER A 168 -9.46 -16.90 -0.55
C SER A 168 -9.90 -16.52 -1.99
N ASN A 169 -10.96 -15.74 -2.14
CA ASN A 169 -11.39 -15.25 -3.45
C ASN A 169 -10.46 -14.18 -4.00
N ILE A 170 -9.99 -13.24 -3.18
CA ILE A 170 -9.02 -12.20 -3.58
C ILE A 170 -7.70 -12.86 -4.00
N LYS A 171 -7.20 -13.83 -3.24
CA LYS A 171 -5.93 -14.54 -3.49
C LYS A 171 -5.90 -15.34 -4.80
N LYS A 172 -7.03 -15.53 -5.46
CA LYS A 172 -7.05 -16.11 -6.82
C LYS A 172 -6.45 -15.16 -7.88
N TYR A 173 -6.34 -13.87 -7.55
CA TYR A 173 -5.94 -12.81 -8.47
C TYR A 173 -4.70 -12.05 -8.05
N CYS A 174 -4.15 -12.30 -6.86
CA CYS A 174 -2.94 -11.65 -6.34
C CYS A 174 -2.07 -12.65 -5.56
N GLN A 175 -0.86 -12.22 -5.23
CA GLN A 175 0.10 -13.02 -4.46
C GLN A 175 -0.20 -12.99 -2.96
N GLY A 176 -0.79 -11.89 -2.45
CA GLY A 176 -1.07 -11.76 -1.04
C GLY A 176 -2.12 -10.71 -0.70
N VAL A 177 -2.65 -10.84 0.51
CA VAL A 177 -3.68 -9.95 1.07
C VAL A 177 -3.19 -9.37 2.38
N ILE A 178 -3.33 -8.06 2.53
CA ILE A 178 -3.02 -7.29 3.74
C ILE A 178 -4.34 -6.77 4.31
N ILE A 179 -4.54 -6.90 5.61
CA ILE A 179 -5.70 -6.30 6.31
C ILE A 179 -5.24 -5.04 7.04
N GLU A 180 -5.93 -3.95 6.77
CA GLU A 180 -5.69 -2.67 7.40
C GLU A 180 -6.53 -2.46 8.66
N GLY A 181 -6.07 -1.54 9.51
CA GLY A 181 -6.83 -1.07 10.66
C GLY A 181 -6.88 -2.04 11.84
N VAL A 182 -5.94 -2.96 11.96
CA VAL A 182 -5.85 -3.88 13.11
C VAL A 182 -5.51 -3.08 14.37
N GLN A 183 -6.40 -3.12 15.37
CA GLN A 183 -6.30 -2.25 16.55
C GLN A 183 -5.77 -2.95 17.80
N ASN A 184 -6.03 -4.28 17.93
CA ASN A 184 -5.80 -4.98 19.18
C ASN A 184 -5.48 -6.47 18.98
N ASN A 185 -5.07 -7.12 20.08
CA ASN A 185 -4.71 -8.53 20.06
C ASN A 185 -5.87 -9.48 19.70
N ALA A 186 -7.12 -9.13 20.02
CA ALA A 186 -8.26 -9.99 19.65
C ALA A 186 -8.42 -10.05 18.13
N GLU A 187 -8.30 -8.91 17.45
CA GLU A 187 -8.30 -8.84 15.99
C GLU A 187 -7.09 -9.54 15.38
N TYR A 188 -5.89 -9.38 15.97
CA TYR A 188 -4.70 -10.12 15.56
C TYR A 188 -4.93 -11.65 15.60
N PHE A 189 -5.48 -12.17 16.69
CA PHE A 189 -5.72 -13.62 16.82
C PHE A 189 -6.82 -14.12 15.87
N LEU A 190 -7.84 -13.29 15.59
CA LEU A 190 -8.84 -13.61 14.58
C LEU A 190 -8.19 -13.73 13.20
N LEU A 191 -7.42 -12.74 12.80
CA LEU A 191 -6.80 -12.67 11.49
C LEU A 191 -5.67 -13.68 11.28
N LYS A 192 -4.97 -14.07 12.36
CA LYS A 192 -3.94 -15.11 12.31
C LYS A 192 -4.46 -16.46 11.81
N ASN A 193 -5.75 -16.72 11.99
CA ASN A 193 -6.41 -17.93 11.50
C ASN A 193 -6.98 -17.78 10.07
N CYS A 194 -6.88 -16.59 9.50
CA CYS A 194 -7.19 -16.34 8.09
C CYS A 194 -5.92 -16.49 7.25
N ASP A 195 -6.07 -16.89 6.00
CA ASP A 195 -4.95 -17.01 5.06
C ASP A 195 -4.53 -15.63 4.51
N ILE A 196 -4.16 -14.70 5.40
CA ILE A 196 -3.64 -13.38 5.07
C ILE A 196 -2.11 -13.38 5.10
N ASP A 197 -1.51 -12.44 4.39
CA ASP A 197 -0.05 -12.30 4.28
C ASP A 197 0.46 -11.17 5.18
N GLY A 198 -0.37 -10.15 5.43
CA GLY A 198 0.00 -9.00 6.24
C GLY A 198 -1.12 -8.38 7.05
N MET A 199 -0.72 -7.68 8.10
CA MET A 199 -1.55 -6.86 8.97
C MET A 199 -0.91 -5.51 9.19
N GLN A 200 -1.70 -4.46 9.11
CA GLN A 200 -1.32 -3.08 9.36
C GLN A 200 -2.34 -2.41 10.29
N GLY A 201 -1.90 -1.52 11.17
CA GLY A 201 -2.81 -0.76 12.04
C GLY A 201 -2.19 -0.37 13.37
N HIS A 202 -3.01 0.23 14.24
CA HIS A 202 -2.59 0.82 15.51
C HIS A 202 -2.01 -0.17 16.52
N ILE A 203 -2.19 -1.47 16.30
CA ILE A 203 -1.50 -2.50 17.11
C ILE A 203 0.02 -2.40 16.98
N TYR A 204 0.52 -1.81 15.91
CA TYR A 204 1.95 -1.63 15.63
C TYR A 204 2.33 -0.15 15.70
N PRO A 205 3.48 0.20 16.30
CA PRO A 205 3.94 1.58 16.35
C PRO A 205 4.39 2.05 14.96
N SER A 206 4.04 3.28 14.61
CA SER A 206 4.58 3.94 13.40
C SER A 206 6.06 4.32 13.60
N TYR A 207 6.80 4.36 12.50
CA TYR A 207 8.20 4.75 12.48
C TYR A 207 8.43 6.02 11.65
N ARG A 208 9.50 6.73 11.97
CA ARG A 208 10.03 7.81 11.11
C ARG A 208 11.12 7.23 10.22
N LEU A 209 11.30 7.81 9.04
CA LEU A 209 12.34 7.37 8.09
C LEU A 209 13.77 7.55 8.67
N ASP A 210 13.96 8.54 9.52
CA ASP A 210 15.22 8.81 10.23
C ASP A 210 15.46 7.89 11.44
N ASN A 211 14.42 7.20 11.93
CA ASN A 211 14.47 6.31 13.09
C ASN A 211 13.74 4.99 12.82
N LEU A 212 14.32 4.18 11.94
CA LEU A 212 13.80 2.86 11.60
C LEU A 212 14.11 1.82 12.69
N PRO A 213 13.26 0.80 12.89
CA PRO A 213 13.47 -0.20 13.94
C PRO A 213 14.70 -1.06 13.67
N ILE A 214 15.42 -1.39 14.74
CA ILE A 214 16.51 -2.37 14.68
C ILE A 214 15.88 -3.76 14.65
N LEU A 215 16.08 -4.50 13.57
CA LEU A 215 15.58 -5.86 13.44
C LEU A 215 16.61 -6.85 13.96
N LYS A 216 16.16 -7.72 14.86
CA LYS A 216 16.98 -8.86 15.29
C LYS A 216 16.96 -9.91 14.17
N LYS A 217 18.12 -10.24 13.66
CA LYS A 217 18.32 -11.35 12.71
C LYS A 217 18.02 -12.68 13.38
#